data_53270c616c06d84fb40c3f8a9157b4a6
#
_entry.id   53270c616c06d84fb40c3f8a9157b4a6
#
_cell.length_a   1.000
_cell.length_b   1.000
_cell.length_c   1.000
_cell.angle_alpha   90.00
_cell.angle_beta   90.00
_cell.angle_gamma   90.00
#
_symmetry.space_group_name_H-M   'P 1'
#
loop_
_entity.id
_entity.type
_entity.pdbx_description
1 polymer ?
#
loop_
_entity_poly.entity_id
_entity_poly.type
_entity_poly.pdbx_seq_one_letter_code
_entity_poly.pdbx_strand_id
1 'polypeptide(L)'
;VVELKARFDEENNINWARRMTEAGIEVIFGLQTLKIHSKLCLITRLEKGKTVKFAHIGTGNFNEKTARVYTDMSLFTCHAEICHEVDQVFEFIQYSYKPFQFNHLVVSPTWSRPKLCALIERETNFAISGRKAEITLKINNLVDNQIVDLLYKASMAGVKVRIIVRGMCSLIPGVK
;
A
#
# COMPACT_ATOMS: atom_id res chain seq x y z
N VAL A 1 4.87 -5.03 -14.68
CA VAL A 1 3.54 -5.60 -14.45
C VAL A 1 2.47 -4.67 -14.99
N VAL A 2 1.51 -5.20 -15.75
CA VAL A 2 0.40 -4.46 -16.34
C VAL A 2 -0.93 -4.95 -15.72
N GLU A 3 -1.72 -4.02 -15.17
CA GLU A 3 -3.07 -4.32 -14.67
C GLU A 3 -4.09 -4.20 -15.80
N LEU A 4 -4.73 -5.30 -16.16
CA LEU A 4 -5.74 -5.31 -17.23
C LEU A 4 -7.11 -4.80 -16.76
N LYS A 5 -7.42 -4.89 -15.48
CA LYS A 5 -8.70 -4.42 -14.90
C LYS A 5 -8.66 -2.92 -14.59
N ALA A 6 -8.10 -2.13 -15.49
CA ALA A 6 -7.98 -0.68 -15.35
C ALA A 6 -9.26 -0.02 -15.88
N ARG A 7 -10.13 0.44 -14.98
CA ARG A 7 -11.40 1.08 -15.35
C ARG A 7 -11.17 2.24 -16.30
N PHE A 8 -11.72 2.17 -17.52
CA PHE A 8 -11.60 3.12 -18.65
C PHE A 8 -10.23 3.16 -19.37
N ASP A 9 -9.29 2.28 -19.04
CA ASP A 9 -7.93 2.25 -19.63
C ASP A 9 -7.50 0.84 -20.09
N GLU A 10 -8.44 -0.11 -20.16
CA GLU A 10 -8.15 -1.51 -20.49
C GLU A 10 -7.48 -1.65 -21.86
N GLU A 11 -8.06 -1.01 -22.89
CA GLU A 11 -7.55 -1.05 -24.26
C GLU A 11 -6.16 -0.42 -24.36
N ASN A 12 -5.96 0.71 -23.69
CA ASN A 12 -4.67 1.40 -23.65
C ASN A 12 -3.59 0.54 -22.97
N ASN A 13 -3.93 -0.13 -21.85
CA ASN A 13 -3.02 -1.03 -21.16
C ASN A 13 -2.66 -2.27 -22.01
N ILE A 14 -3.61 -2.83 -22.76
CA ILE A 14 -3.35 -3.93 -23.71
C ILE A 14 -2.39 -3.46 -24.81
N ASN A 15 -2.62 -2.29 -25.39
CA ASN A 15 -1.76 -1.73 -26.43
C ASN A 15 -0.34 -1.47 -25.91
N TRP A 16 -0.18 -0.93 -24.72
CA TRP A 16 1.12 -0.73 -24.10
C TRP A 16 1.82 -2.06 -23.78
N ALA A 17 1.09 -3.06 -23.26
CA ALA A 17 1.64 -4.37 -23.00
C ALA A 17 2.23 -4.99 -24.27
N ARG A 18 1.47 -4.93 -25.40
CA ARG A 18 1.96 -5.40 -26.70
C ARG A 18 3.23 -4.69 -27.15
N ARG A 19 3.24 -3.36 -27.14
CA ARG A 19 4.40 -2.55 -27.54
C ARG A 19 5.64 -2.83 -26.68
N MET A 20 5.46 -3.03 -25.37
CA MET A 20 6.55 -3.40 -24.47
C MET A 20 7.10 -4.79 -24.81
N THR A 21 6.23 -5.76 -25.08
CA THR A 21 6.63 -7.11 -25.46
C THR A 21 7.37 -7.10 -26.80
N GLU A 22 6.89 -6.35 -27.78
CA GLU A 22 7.56 -6.16 -29.10
C GLU A 22 8.95 -5.50 -28.95
N ALA A 23 9.13 -4.66 -27.94
CA ALA A 23 10.43 -4.05 -27.60
C ALA A 23 11.34 -4.96 -26.75
N GLY A 24 10.96 -6.24 -26.53
CA GLY A 24 11.75 -7.21 -25.76
C GLY A 24 11.63 -7.07 -24.24
N ILE A 25 10.65 -6.33 -23.76
CA ILE A 25 10.39 -6.19 -22.32
C ILE A 25 9.48 -7.35 -21.86
N GLU A 26 9.86 -8.03 -20.79
CA GLU A 26 9.02 -9.03 -20.15
C GLU A 26 7.81 -8.35 -19.52
N VAL A 27 6.61 -8.73 -19.97
CA VAL A 27 5.35 -8.19 -19.46
C VAL A 27 4.63 -9.27 -18.65
N ILE A 28 4.39 -8.96 -17.37
CA ILE A 28 3.61 -9.80 -16.46
C ILE A 28 2.24 -9.14 -16.27
N PHE A 29 1.19 -9.90 -16.46
CA PHE A 29 -0.17 -9.47 -16.17
C PHE A 29 -0.51 -9.73 -14.70
N GLY A 30 -1.41 -8.92 -14.16
CA GLY A 30 -1.81 -9.02 -12.77
C GLY A 30 -2.48 -10.33 -12.39
N LEU A 31 -2.74 -10.49 -11.10
CA LEU A 31 -3.40 -11.68 -10.54
C LEU A 31 -4.86 -11.77 -11.01
N GLN A 32 -5.34 -12.97 -11.31
CA GLN A 32 -6.72 -13.16 -11.77
C GLN A 32 -7.76 -12.74 -10.72
N THR A 33 -7.47 -12.99 -9.44
CA THR A 33 -8.40 -12.78 -8.32
C THR A 33 -8.21 -11.44 -7.60
N LEU A 34 -7.06 -10.80 -7.74
CA LEU A 34 -6.71 -9.54 -7.08
C LEU A 34 -6.40 -8.45 -8.10
N LYS A 35 -6.92 -7.26 -7.86
CA LYS A 35 -6.53 -6.07 -8.62
C LYS A 35 -5.21 -5.51 -8.08
N ILE A 36 -4.25 -5.27 -8.97
CA ILE A 36 -3.00 -4.63 -8.59
C ILE A 36 -3.20 -3.11 -8.59
N HIS A 37 -3.10 -2.52 -7.42
CA HIS A 37 -3.21 -1.06 -7.23
C HIS A 37 -1.94 -0.44 -6.64
N SER A 38 -0.92 -1.22 -6.35
CA SER A 38 0.38 -0.74 -5.87
C SER A 38 1.12 0.06 -6.94
N LYS A 39 1.89 1.06 -6.52
CA LYS A 39 2.75 1.89 -7.37
C LYS A 39 4.17 1.69 -6.91
N LEU A 40 4.84 0.73 -7.54
CA LEU A 40 6.18 0.29 -7.19
C LEU A 40 7.11 0.42 -8.41
N CYS A 41 8.34 0.80 -8.15
CA CYS A 41 9.44 0.65 -9.08
C CYS A 41 10.64 0.08 -8.32
N LEU A 42 11.31 -0.90 -8.91
CA LEU A 42 12.54 -1.47 -8.37
C LEU A 42 13.62 -1.42 -9.44
N ILE A 43 14.73 -0.81 -9.12
CA ILE A 43 15.91 -0.75 -9.98
C ILE A 43 17.01 -1.57 -9.33
N THR A 44 17.52 -2.54 -10.06
CA THR A 44 18.66 -3.37 -9.62
C THR A 44 19.88 -3.00 -10.46
N ARG A 45 20.98 -2.66 -9.80
CA ARG A 45 22.24 -2.29 -10.45
C ARG A 45 23.39 -3.09 -9.87
N LEU A 46 24.39 -3.35 -10.70
CA LEU A 46 25.69 -3.88 -10.26
C LEU A 46 26.65 -2.69 -10.07
N GLU A 47 27.05 -2.45 -8.83
CA GLU A 47 27.99 -1.38 -8.47
C GLU A 47 29.22 -1.98 -7.78
N LYS A 48 30.39 -1.82 -8.37
CA LYS A 48 31.67 -2.35 -7.84
C LYS A 48 31.59 -3.84 -7.44
N GLY A 49 30.92 -4.66 -8.26
CA GLY A 49 30.75 -6.10 -8.03
C GLY A 49 29.68 -6.47 -7.00
N LYS A 50 28.93 -5.51 -6.47
CA LYS A 50 27.81 -5.74 -5.54
C LYS A 50 26.48 -5.35 -6.16
N THR A 51 25.46 -6.15 -5.94
CA THR A 51 24.09 -5.81 -6.34
C THR A 51 23.52 -4.78 -5.37
N VAL A 52 23.12 -3.63 -5.91
CA VAL A 52 22.43 -2.57 -5.18
C VAL A 52 21.03 -2.41 -5.75
N LYS A 53 20.04 -2.28 -4.88
CA LYS A 53 18.64 -2.07 -5.25
C LYS A 53 18.14 -0.71 -4.78
N PHE A 54 17.33 -0.07 -5.62
CA PHE A 54 16.66 1.19 -5.33
C PHE A 54 15.17 0.99 -5.55
N ALA A 55 14.36 1.34 -4.57
CA ALA A 55 12.92 1.19 -4.65
C ALA A 55 12.21 2.55 -4.61
N HIS A 56 11.15 2.67 -5.39
CA HIS A 56 10.11 3.68 -5.24
C HIS A 56 8.81 3.00 -4.80
N ILE A 57 8.18 3.55 -3.76
CA ILE A 57 6.88 3.10 -3.23
C ILE A 57 6.00 4.34 -3.18
N GLY A 58 4.91 4.34 -3.95
CA GLY A 58 4.02 5.49 -4.07
C GLY A 58 2.58 5.18 -3.74
N THR A 59 1.83 6.18 -3.28
CA THR A 59 0.38 6.11 -3.11
C THR A 59 -0.36 6.54 -4.38
N GLY A 60 0.28 7.35 -5.24
CA GLY A 60 -0.28 7.92 -6.45
C GLY A 60 0.08 7.16 -7.72
N ASN A 61 -0.81 7.20 -8.71
CA ASN A 61 -0.57 6.61 -10.02
C ASN A 61 0.60 7.28 -10.76
N PHE A 62 1.35 6.50 -11.55
CA PHE A 62 2.30 7.03 -12.52
C PHE A 62 1.56 7.66 -13.72
N ASN A 63 0.81 8.72 -13.43
CA ASN A 63 0.00 9.43 -14.42
C ASN A 63 0.00 10.93 -14.11
N GLU A 64 0.43 11.73 -15.09
CA GLU A 64 0.58 13.18 -14.96
C GLU A 64 -0.72 13.90 -14.56
N LYS A 65 -1.85 13.50 -15.15
CA LYS A 65 -3.15 14.16 -14.91
C LYS A 65 -3.63 13.90 -13.47
N THR A 66 -3.54 12.65 -13.02
CA THR A 66 -3.97 12.28 -11.66
C THR A 66 -3.04 12.85 -10.60
N ALA A 67 -1.74 12.97 -10.88
CA ALA A 67 -0.77 13.58 -9.96
C ALA A 67 -1.04 15.06 -9.65
N ARG A 68 -1.73 15.77 -10.56
CA ARG A 68 -2.15 17.18 -10.34
C ARG A 68 -3.42 17.31 -9.49
N VAL A 69 -4.21 16.25 -9.38
CA VAL A 69 -5.51 16.27 -8.69
C VAL A 69 -5.40 15.74 -7.27
N TYR A 70 -4.59 14.72 -7.06
CA TYR A 70 -4.46 14.05 -5.77
C TYR A 70 -3.18 14.45 -5.04
N THR A 71 -3.27 14.48 -3.70
CA THR A 71 -2.10 14.64 -2.84
C THR A 71 -1.57 13.27 -2.47
N ASP A 72 -0.43 12.92 -3.04
CA ASP A 72 0.18 11.62 -2.87
C ASP A 72 1.54 11.71 -2.16
N MET A 73 2.04 10.57 -1.69
CA MET A 73 3.36 10.43 -1.10
C MET A 73 4.18 9.42 -1.89
N SER A 74 5.48 9.68 -1.97
CA SER A 74 6.45 8.80 -2.60
C SER A 74 7.65 8.60 -1.68
N LEU A 75 8.02 7.34 -1.45
CA LEU A 75 9.24 6.97 -0.76
C LEU A 75 10.25 6.48 -1.82
N PHE A 76 11.41 7.12 -1.87
CA PHE A 76 12.58 6.64 -2.59
C PHE A 76 13.60 6.13 -1.59
N THR A 77 14.05 4.89 -1.73
CA THR A 77 14.94 4.27 -0.76
C THR A 77 15.90 3.26 -1.39
N CYS A 78 17.05 3.11 -0.77
CA CYS A 78 18.00 2.02 -1.02
C CYS A 78 18.16 1.11 0.23
N HIS A 79 17.27 1.23 1.21
CA HIS A 79 17.30 0.38 2.40
C HIS A 79 17.13 -1.08 1.99
N ALA A 80 18.11 -1.91 2.31
CA ALA A 80 18.22 -3.27 1.75
C ALA A 80 16.98 -4.13 2.01
N GLU A 81 16.44 -4.09 3.25
CA GLU A 81 15.28 -4.90 3.64
C GLU A 81 14.01 -4.42 2.95
N ILE A 82 13.79 -3.10 2.86
CA ILE A 82 12.62 -2.55 2.13
C ILE A 82 12.70 -2.89 0.64
N CYS A 83 13.87 -2.74 0.02
CA CYS A 83 14.08 -3.11 -1.39
C CYS A 83 13.87 -4.61 -1.63
N HIS A 84 14.30 -5.45 -0.69
CA HIS A 84 14.04 -6.88 -0.74
C HIS A 84 12.54 -7.19 -0.65
N GLU A 85 11.81 -6.54 0.25
CA GLU A 85 10.36 -6.74 0.34
C GLU A 85 9.60 -6.22 -0.89
N VAL A 86 10.06 -5.13 -1.52
CA VAL A 86 9.50 -4.70 -2.83
C VAL A 86 9.73 -5.76 -3.90
N ASP A 87 10.91 -6.38 -3.95
CA ASP A 87 11.20 -7.50 -4.84
C ASP A 87 10.26 -8.69 -4.59
N GLN A 88 10.05 -9.03 -3.32
CA GLN A 88 9.08 -10.06 -2.92
C GLN A 88 7.63 -9.74 -3.34
N VAL A 89 7.22 -8.46 -3.38
CA VAL A 89 5.90 -8.07 -3.92
C VAL A 89 5.82 -8.40 -5.41
N PHE A 90 6.85 -8.11 -6.20
CA PHE A 90 6.89 -8.50 -7.62
C PHE A 90 6.86 -10.03 -7.77
N GLU A 91 7.61 -10.74 -6.94
CA GLU A 91 7.62 -12.21 -6.92
C GLU A 91 6.25 -12.78 -6.50
N PHE A 92 5.56 -12.17 -5.53
CA PHE A 92 4.19 -12.54 -5.14
C PHE A 92 3.19 -12.38 -6.28
N ILE A 93 3.31 -11.31 -7.06
CA ILE A 93 2.45 -11.10 -8.24
C ILE A 93 2.66 -12.21 -9.28
N GLN A 94 3.88 -12.70 -9.42
CA GLN A 94 4.22 -13.75 -10.40
C GLN A 94 3.95 -15.16 -9.86
N TYR A 95 4.17 -15.37 -8.57
CA TYR A 95 4.14 -16.70 -7.91
C TYR A 95 3.34 -16.65 -6.60
N SER A 96 2.06 -16.30 -6.68
CA SER A 96 1.18 -16.08 -5.51
C SER A 96 0.99 -17.30 -4.60
N TYR A 97 1.40 -18.48 -5.02
CA TYR A 97 1.34 -19.72 -4.24
C TYR A 97 2.51 -19.88 -3.25
N LYS A 98 3.57 -19.08 -3.37
CA LYS A 98 4.71 -19.11 -2.44
C LYS A 98 4.36 -18.43 -1.12
N PRO A 99 4.95 -18.88 0.01
CA PRO A 99 4.82 -18.15 1.26
C PRO A 99 5.68 -16.89 1.23
N PHE A 100 5.09 -15.76 1.63
CA PHE A 100 5.78 -14.48 1.76
C PHE A 100 5.61 -13.93 3.17
N GLN A 101 6.59 -13.17 3.64
CA GLN A 101 6.53 -12.46 4.91
C GLN A 101 7.05 -11.04 4.73
N PHE A 102 6.28 -10.07 5.22
CA PHE A 102 6.60 -8.65 5.14
C PHE A 102 6.70 -8.06 6.54
N ASN A 103 7.82 -7.46 6.87
CA ASN A 103 8.09 -6.81 8.16
C ASN A 103 7.94 -5.28 8.07
N HIS A 104 8.39 -4.69 6.96
CA HIS A 104 8.38 -3.25 6.68
C HIS A 104 7.18 -2.84 5.85
N LEU A 105 6.85 -3.59 4.81
CA LEU A 105 5.71 -3.30 3.95
C LEU A 105 4.40 -3.83 4.54
N VAL A 106 3.33 -3.11 4.27
CA VAL A 106 1.96 -3.51 4.63
C VAL A 106 1.22 -3.87 3.34
N VAL A 107 1.27 -5.14 2.97
CA VAL A 107 0.75 -5.63 1.69
C VAL A 107 -0.69 -6.09 1.84
N SER A 108 -1.61 -5.49 1.04
CA SER A 108 -3.02 -5.89 0.99
C SER A 108 -3.24 -7.05 0.03
N PRO A 109 -4.28 -7.88 0.30
CA PRO A 109 -5.23 -7.83 1.42
C PRO A 109 -4.75 -8.57 2.67
N THR A 110 -3.86 -9.54 2.54
CA THR A 110 -3.58 -10.55 3.57
C THR A 110 -2.90 -9.96 4.81
N TRP A 111 -1.93 -9.07 4.61
CA TRP A 111 -1.10 -8.55 5.73
C TRP A 111 -1.55 -7.18 6.25
N SER A 112 -2.31 -6.40 5.47
CA SER A 112 -2.64 -5.02 5.83
C SER A 112 -3.59 -4.92 7.01
N ARG A 113 -4.70 -5.66 6.99
CA ARG A 113 -5.73 -5.59 8.03
C ARG A 113 -5.22 -6.00 9.41
N PRO A 114 -4.56 -7.17 9.61
CA PRO A 114 -3.99 -7.54 10.90
C PRO A 114 -2.97 -6.52 11.41
N LYS A 115 -2.12 -5.99 10.53
CA LYS A 115 -1.11 -5.00 10.91
C LYS A 115 -1.74 -3.70 11.38
N LEU A 116 -2.78 -3.20 10.67
CA LEU A 116 -3.50 -1.99 11.06
C LEU A 116 -4.21 -2.16 12.41
N CYS A 117 -4.90 -3.29 12.63
CA CYS A 117 -5.51 -3.60 13.92
C CYS A 117 -4.47 -3.56 15.05
N ALA A 118 -3.35 -4.26 14.88
CA ALA A 118 -2.28 -4.29 15.89
C ALA A 118 -1.68 -2.90 16.16
N LEU A 119 -1.56 -2.03 15.15
CA LEU A 119 -1.09 -0.65 15.33
C LEU A 119 -2.08 0.19 16.13
N ILE A 120 -3.39 0.06 15.87
CA ILE A 120 -4.43 0.77 16.64
C ILE A 120 -4.46 0.28 18.08
N GLU A 121 -4.40 -1.03 18.30
CA GLU A 121 -4.35 -1.64 19.64
C GLU A 121 -3.10 -1.21 20.41
N ARG A 122 -1.96 -1.08 19.75
CA ARG A 122 -0.71 -0.59 20.35
C ARG A 122 -0.89 0.84 20.89
N GLU A 123 -1.46 1.76 20.10
CA GLU A 123 -1.72 3.12 20.53
C GLU A 123 -2.75 3.17 21.67
N THR A 124 -3.77 2.31 21.61
CA THR A 124 -4.75 2.16 22.70
C THR A 124 -4.08 1.76 24.00
N ASN A 125 -3.19 0.77 23.97
CA ASN A 125 -2.44 0.32 25.15
C ASN A 125 -1.47 1.39 25.67
N PHE A 126 -0.88 2.21 24.80
CA PHE A 126 -0.08 3.35 25.22
C PHE A 126 -0.92 4.38 25.99
N ALA A 127 -2.10 4.72 25.50
CA ALA A 127 -3.01 5.63 26.19
C ALA A 127 -3.45 5.08 27.56
N ILE A 128 -3.85 3.81 27.64
CA ILE A 128 -4.21 3.15 28.89
C ILE A 128 -3.07 3.17 29.91
N SER A 129 -1.82 3.07 29.45
CA SER A 129 -0.63 3.15 30.33
C SER A 129 -0.20 4.58 30.66
N GLY A 130 -1.02 5.59 30.33
CA GLY A 130 -0.73 7.01 30.59
C GLY A 130 0.29 7.65 29.64
N ARG A 131 0.67 6.97 28.55
CA ARG A 131 1.56 7.50 27.53
C ARG A 131 0.79 8.32 26.49
N LYS A 132 1.45 9.32 25.92
CA LYS A 132 0.89 10.06 24.78
C LYS A 132 0.70 9.11 23.60
N ALA A 133 -0.52 9.07 23.05
CA ALA A 133 -0.88 8.23 21.92
C ALA A 133 -1.69 9.01 20.88
N GLU A 134 -1.34 8.85 19.62
CA GLU A 134 -1.99 9.54 18.50
C GLU A 134 -2.14 8.61 17.31
N ILE A 135 -3.27 8.70 16.62
CA ILE A 135 -3.54 8.04 15.35
C ILE A 135 -3.92 9.11 14.33
N THR A 136 -3.21 9.14 13.19
CA THR A 136 -3.57 9.98 12.05
C THR A 136 -3.75 9.10 10.82
N LEU A 137 -4.96 9.11 10.25
CA LEU A 137 -5.30 8.35 9.05
C LEU A 137 -5.67 9.28 7.90
N LYS A 138 -5.12 9.02 6.71
CA LYS A 138 -5.58 9.58 5.44
C LYS A 138 -5.95 8.41 4.53
N ILE A 139 -7.21 8.26 4.22
CA ILE A 139 -7.75 7.06 3.58
C ILE A 139 -8.87 7.42 2.58
N ASN A 140 -9.04 6.60 1.55
CA ASN A 140 -10.12 6.81 0.59
C ASN A 140 -11.50 6.49 1.19
N ASN A 141 -11.64 5.27 1.74
CA ASN A 141 -12.88 4.79 2.38
C ASN A 141 -12.56 4.18 3.73
N LEU A 142 -13.43 4.35 4.69
CA LEU A 142 -13.36 3.74 6.02
C LEU A 142 -14.70 3.06 6.33
N VAL A 143 -14.81 1.77 5.94
CA VAL A 143 -16.06 0.98 6.03
C VAL A 143 -15.84 -0.39 6.69
N ASP A 144 -14.62 -0.72 7.13
CA ASP A 144 -14.33 -1.95 7.86
C ASP A 144 -14.80 -1.82 9.30
N ASN A 145 -15.78 -2.61 9.70
CA ASN A 145 -16.42 -2.53 11.01
C ASN A 145 -15.41 -2.74 12.16
N GLN A 146 -14.49 -3.71 12.03
CA GLN A 146 -13.50 -3.97 13.08
C GLN A 146 -12.54 -2.79 13.26
N ILE A 147 -12.09 -2.17 12.17
CA ILE A 147 -11.22 -0.98 12.24
C ILE A 147 -11.98 0.19 12.88
N VAL A 148 -13.25 0.39 12.52
CA VAL A 148 -14.10 1.44 13.11
C VAL A 148 -14.28 1.21 14.62
N ASP A 149 -14.58 -0.01 15.05
CA ASP A 149 -14.72 -0.36 16.47
C ASP A 149 -13.43 -0.16 17.26
N LEU A 150 -12.28 -0.53 16.67
CA LEU A 150 -10.98 -0.30 17.30
C LEU A 150 -10.66 1.19 17.42
N LEU A 151 -11.02 2.01 16.44
CA LEU A 151 -10.83 3.47 16.50
C LEU A 151 -11.71 4.12 17.58
N TYR A 152 -12.96 3.66 17.77
CA TYR A 152 -13.80 4.09 18.90
C TYR A 152 -13.15 3.70 20.24
N LYS A 153 -12.72 2.44 20.40
CA LYS A 153 -12.05 1.97 21.62
C LYS A 153 -10.78 2.79 21.90
N ALA A 154 -9.98 3.08 20.87
CA ALA A 154 -8.79 3.92 20.99
C ALA A 154 -9.14 5.33 21.48
N SER A 155 -10.16 5.96 20.90
CA SER A 155 -10.64 7.29 21.31
C SER A 155 -11.13 7.29 22.75
N MET A 156 -11.92 6.29 23.16
CA MET A 156 -12.39 6.12 24.55
C MET A 156 -11.24 5.93 25.54
N ALA A 157 -10.15 5.30 25.13
CA ALA A 157 -8.93 5.12 25.94
C ALA A 157 -8.07 6.40 26.03
N GLY A 158 -8.42 7.48 25.32
CA GLY A 158 -7.69 8.74 25.34
C GLY A 158 -6.70 8.93 24.18
N VAL A 159 -6.71 8.07 23.17
CA VAL A 159 -5.91 8.26 21.95
C VAL A 159 -6.47 9.44 21.15
N LYS A 160 -5.60 10.35 20.73
CA LYS A 160 -6.01 11.43 19.83
C LYS A 160 -6.13 10.89 18.41
N VAL A 161 -7.37 10.69 17.95
CA VAL A 161 -7.66 10.15 16.61
C VAL A 161 -8.01 11.29 15.64
N ARG A 162 -7.27 11.37 14.52
CA ARG A 162 -7.52 12.30 13.43
C ARG A 162 -7.65 11.53 12.13
N ILE A 163 -8.73 11.77 11.39
CA ILE A 163 -9.02 11.00 10.17
C ILE A 163 -9.39 11.94 9.04
N ILE A 164 -8.79 11.73 7.87
CA ILE A 164 -9.17 12.36 6.61
C ILE A 164 -9.69 11.25 5.70
N VAL A 165 -11.00 11.25 5.45
CA VAL A 165 -11.67 10.30 4.55
C VAL A 165 -12.29 11.10 3.41
N ARG A 166 -11.97 10.77 2.15
CA ARG A 166 -12.52 11.47 0.99
C ARG A 166 -13.71 10.79 0.31
N GLY A 167 -13.99 9.53 0.67
CA GLY A 167 -15.10 8.74 0.14
C GLY A 167 -16.06 8.28 1.22
N MET A 168 -16.46 7.01 1.20
CA MET A 168 -17.39 6.45 2.17
C MET A 168 -16.75 6.34 3.55
N CYS A 169 -17.50 6.75 4.60
CA CYS A 169 -17.08 6.66 5.97
C CYS A 169 -18.23 6.13 6.83
N SER A 170 -18.03 4.98 7.48
CA SER A 170 -18.99 4.41 8.43
C SER A 170 -18.74 4.88 9.86
N LEU A 171 -17.61 5.55 10.14
CA LEU A 171 -17.32 6.12 11.44
C LEU A 171 -18.05 7.46 11.60
N ILE A 172 -18.77 7.62 12.70
CA ILE A 172 -19.46 8.86 13.08
C ILE A 172 -18.60 9.57 14.14
N PRO A 173 -18.10 10.79 13.88
CA PRO A 173 -17.32 11.53 14.86
C PRO A 173 -18.20 12.06 15.99
N GLY A 174 -17.61 12.27 17.19
CA GLY A 174 -18.29 12.88 18.33
C GLY A 174 -19.30 12.00 19.05
N VAL A 175 -19.34 10.69 18.77
CA VAL A 175 -20.13 9.74 19.57
C VAL A 175 -19.47 9.62 20.95
N LYS A 176 -20.28 9.79 22.02
CA LYS A 176 -19.86 9.64 23.43
C LYS A 176 -19.91 8.19 23.89
#